data_d56a7ae1cf78d33ae2879bd65d8bb3cc
#
_entry.id   d56a7ae1cf78d33ae2879bd65d8bb3cc
#
_cell.length_a   1.000
_cell.length_b   1.000
_cell.length_c   1.000
_cell.angle_alpha   90.00
_cell.angle_beta   90.00
_cell.angle_gamma   90.00
#
_symmetry.space_group_name_H-M   'P 1'
#
loop_
_entity.id
_entity.type
_entity.pdbx_description
1 polymer ?
#
loop_
_entity_poly.entity_id
_entity_poly.type
_entity_poly.pdbx_seq_one_letter_code
_entity_poly.pdbx_strand_id
1 'polypeptide(L)'
;MSPPVTLKQIASRADVSEMTVSKVLSGRYQPTQRRAVARANRIREIAETLGYRPNAAAKAIRSGRFGAMALLMSVKPHRGALFQNVLFGIHDRLAEHDLKLTLARMTDEQLTDGVQLPKLLGEWCCDGMLVNYTDDVPSRMRDLINDHHLPAIWVNTLLEHDCVYM
;
A
#
# COMPACT_ATOMS: atom_id res chain seq x y z
N MET A 1 21.76 -16.94 -0.26
CA MET A 1 21.17 -15.71 0.33
C MET A 1 20.95 -15.97 1.82
N SER A 2 21.48 -15.13 2.70
CA SER A 2 21.25 -15.26 4.13
C SER A 2 19.78 -14.96 4.47
N PRO A 3 19.17 -15.66 5.46
CA PRO A 3 17.80 -15.38 5.85
C PRO A 3 17.65 -13.94 6.36
N PRO A 4 16.50 -13.31 6.15
CA PRO A 4 16.27 -11.93 6.60
C PRO A 4 16.33 -11.84 8.13
N VAL A 5 16.92 -10.76 8.62
CA VAL A 5 17.00 -10.47 10.05
C VAL A 5 15.61 -10.26 10.63
N THR A 6 15.33 -10.85 11.78
CA THR A 6 14.03 -10.83 12.43
C THR A 6 14.01 -9.92 13.66
N LEU A 7 12.81 -9.47 14.08
CA LEU A 7 12.63 -8.73 15.34
C LEU A 7 13.14 -9.52 16.55
N LYS A 8 13.00 -10.85 16.53
CA LYS A 8 13.48 -11.74 17.59
C LYS A 8 15.01 -11.68 17.78
N GLN A 9 15.76 -11.63 16.69
CA GLN A 9 17.23 -11.50 16.76
C GLN A 9 17.67 -10.15 17.35
N ILE A 10 16.97 -9.06 16.97
CA ILE A 10 17.24 -7.74 17.55
C ILE A 10 16.87 -7.71 19.03
N ALA A 11 15.71 -8.26 19.40
CA ALA A 11 15.21 -8.33 20.76
C ALA A 11 16.19 -9.06 21.69
N SER A 12 16.68 -10.22 21.23
CA SER A 12 17.69 -11.00 21.96
C SER A 12 19.00 -10.21 22.18
N ARG A 13 19.49 -9.48 21.14
CA ARG A 13 20.72 -8.68 21.28
C ARG A 13 20.56 -7.42 22.12
N ALA A 14 19.36 -6.83 22.12
CA ALA A 14 19.06 -5.62 22.89
C ALA A 14 18.60 -5.91 24.33
N ASP A 15 18.36 -7.19 24.67
CA ASP A 15 17.79 -7.65 25.93
C ASP A 15 16.43 -6.99 26.24
N VAL A 16 15.51 -7.06 25.24
CA VAL A 16 14.16 -6.54 25.35
C VAL A 16 13.16 -7.46 24.64
N SER A 17 11.87 -7.23 24.85
CA SER A 17 10.83 -7.97 24.12
C SER A 17 10.75 -7.56 22.64
N GLU A 18 10.30 -8.48 21.76
CA GLU A 18 10.04 -8.18 20.35
C GLU A 18 9.02 -7.05 20.18
N MET A 19 8.06 -6.92 21.08
CA MET A 19 7.09 -5.83 21.11
C MET A 19 7.79 -4.47 21.31
N THR A 20 8.78 -4.40 22.19
CA THR A 20 9.57 -3.18 22.43
C THR A 20 10.36 -2.80 21.18
N VAL A 21 11.01 -3.76 20.53
CA VAL A 21 11.73 -3.56 19.26
C VAL A 21 10.76 -3.05 18.19
N SER A 22 9.62 -3.71 18.03
CA SER A 22 8.60 -3.32 17.04
C SER A 22 8.10 -1.89 17.25
N LYS A 23 7.81 -1.48 18.50
CA LYS A 23 7.39 -0.12 18.83
C LYS A 23 8.46 0.92 18.48
N VAL A 24 9.72 0.64 18.81
CA VAL A 24 10.86 1.54 18.53
C VAL A 24 11.09 1.69 17.03
N LEU A 25 11.14 0.57 16.30
CA LEU A 25 11.45 0.58 14.86
C LEU A 25 10.28 1.08 13.99
N SER A 26 9.03 1.05 14.50
CA SER A 26 7.88 1.62 13.78
C SER A 26 7.76 3.14 13.90
N GLY A 27 8.64 3.81 14.67
CA GLY A 27 8.57 5.25 14.92
C GLY A 27 7.46 5.69 15.89
N ARG A 28 6.58 4.76 16.33
CA ARG A 28 5.46 5.07 17.23
C ARG A 28 5.88 5.30 18.69
N TYR A 29 7.13 4.96 19.02
CA TYR A 29 7.67 5.10 20.37
C TYR A 29 8.54 6.35 20.45
N GLN A 30 8.03 7.38 21.12
CA GLN A 30 8.75 8.63 21.39
C GLN A 30 9.01 8.77 22.89
N PRO A 31 10.08 8.14 23.41
CA PRO A 31 10.41 8.22 24.81
C PRO A 31 10.94 9.61 25.18
N THR A 32 10.51 10.14 26.30
CA THR A 32 11.00 11.41 26.85
C THR A 32 12.05 11.22 27.93
N GLN A 33 12.03 10.09 28.63
CA GLN A 33 12.99 9.79 29.69
C GLN A 33 14.35 9.38 29.12
N ARG A 34 15.44 9.94 29.64
CA ARG A 34 16.82 9.70 29.18
C ARG A 34 17.18 8.21 29.01
N ARG A 35 16.80 7.35 30.00
CA ARG A 35 17.07 5.90 29.91
C ARG A 35 16.28 5.22 28.80
N ALA A 36 15.04 5.64 28.55
CA ALA A 36 14.19 5.09 27.50
C ALA A 36 14.66 5.54 26.11
N VAL A 37 15.15 6.77 25.99
CA VAL A 37 15.78 7.29 24.75
C VAL A 37 17.05 6.49 24.43
N ALA A 38 17.94 6.29 25.41
CA ALA A 38 19.16 5.51 25.23
C ALA A 38 18.85 4.08 24.78
N ARG A 39 17.85 3.43 25.37
CA ARG A 39 17.40 2.10 24.97
C ARG A 39 16.88 2.09 23.54
N ALA A 40 16.07 3.08 23.15
CA ALA A 40 15.55 3.17 21.80
C ALA A 40 16.66 3.35 20.76
N ASN A 41 17.67 4.16 21.06
CA ASN A 41 18.83 4.35 20.19
C ASN A 41 19.63 3.08 20.04
N ARG A 42 19.92 2.38 21.14
CA ARG A 42 20.60 1.08 21.09
C ARG A 42 19.87 0.05 20.21
N ILE A 43 18.53 0.01 20.28
CA ILE A 43 17.74 -0.89 19.42
C ILE A 43 17.89 -0.53 17.96
N ARG A 44 17.89 0.77 17.59
CA ARG A 44 18.09 1.23 16.21
C ARG A 44 19.48 0.89 15.69
N GLU A 45 20.52 1.12 16.48
CA GLU A 45 21.92 0.77 16.17
C GLU A 45 22.09 -0.73 15.93
N ILE A 46 21.51 -1.59 16.77
CA ILE A 46 21.53 -3.04 16.58
C ILE A 46 20.81 -3.44 15.29
N ALA A 47 19.64 -2.85 15.00
CA ALA A 47 18.88 -3.14 13.80
C ALA A 47 19.66 -2.74 12.54
N GLU A 48 20.32 -1.59 12.54
CA GLU A 48 21.15 -1.10 11.45
C GLU A 48 22.38 -1.99 11.24
N THR A 49 23.12 -2.30 12.31
CA THR A 49 24.30 -3.19 12.27
C THR A 49 23.96 -4.58 11.72
N LEU A 50 22.76 -5.09 12.02
CA LEU A 50 22.28 -6.37 11.50
C LEU A 50 21.74 -6.28 10.07
N GLY A 51 21.59 -5.07 9.51
CA GLY A 51 20.95 -4.88 8.23
C GLY A 51 19.45 -5.21 8.23
N TYR A 52 18.77 -4.99 9.36
CA TYR A 52 17.33 -5.22 9.45
C TYR A 52 16.54 -4.32 8.50
N ARG A 53 15.66 -4.94 7.73
CA ARG A 53 14.69 -4.23 6.88
C ARG A 53 13.27 -4.56 7.38
N PRO A 54 12.45 -3.53 7.69
CA PRO A 54 11.06 -3.76 8.06
C PRO A 54 10.32 -4.58 6.99
N ASN A 55 9.68 -5.65 7.42
CA ASN A 55 8.86 -6.46 6.51
C ASN A 55 7.46 -5.81 6.39
N ALA A 56 7.20 -5.19 5.25
CA ALA A 56 5.93 -4.51 4.96
C ALA A 56 4.73 -5.47 5.01
N ALA A 57 4.89 -6.70 4.50
CA ALA A 57 3.84 -7.72 4.54
C ALA A 57 3.48 -8.12 5.99
N ALA A 58 4.49 -8.35 6.84
CA ALA A 58 4.26 -8.65 8.26
C ALA A 58 3.64 -7.45 9.02
N LYS A 59 3.93 -6.21 8.59
CA LYS A 59 3.29 -5.00 9.12
C LYS A 59 1.82 -4.96 8.68
N ALA A 60 1.53 -5.21 7.42
CA ALA A 60 0.19 -5.22 6.85
C ALA A 60 -0.72 -6.24 7.54
N ILE A 61 -0.26 -7.48 7.70
CA ILE A 61 -0.99 -8.55 8.40
C ILE A 61 -1.39 -8.11 9.82
N ARG A 62 -0.48 -7.44 10.54
CA ARG A 62 -0.76 -6.99 11.92
C ARG A 62 -1.67 -5.76 12.01
N SER A 63 -1.57 -4.85 11.07
CA SER A 63 -2.33 -3.59 11.08
C SER A 63 -3.64 -3.66 10.32
N GLY A 64 -3.85 -4.68 9.49
CA GLY A 64 -4.93 -4.75 8.51
C GLY A 64 -4.80 -3.68 7.41
N ARG A 65 -3.61 -3.05 7.27
CA ARG A 65 -3.36 -1.98 6.30
C ARG A 65 -2.04 -2.19 5.59
N PHE A 66 -2.06 -2.05 4.28
CA PHE A 66 -0.88 -2.20 3.42
C PHE A 66 -0.05 -0.92 3.32
N GLY A 67 -0.66 0.25 3.53
CA GLY A 67 -0.04 1.55 3.32
C GLY A 67 0.22 1.82 1.85
N ALA A 68 -0.68 1.40 0.99
CA ALA A 68 -0.56 1.56 -0.45
C ALA A 68 -1.93 1.80 -1.09
N MET A 69 -1.95 2.61 -2.15
CA MET A 69 -3.07 2.80 -3.07
C MET A 69 -2.68 2.27 -4.44
N ALA A 70 -3.61 1.60 -5.10
CA ALA A 70 -3.42 1.17 -6.49
C ALA A 70 -3.95 2.23 -7.46
N LEU A 71 -3.26 2.43 -8.58
CA LEU A 71 -3.79 3.17 -9.72
C LEU A 71 -3.96 2.18 -10.88
N LEU A 72 -5.21 1.86 -11.16
CA LEU A 72 -5.60 0.99 -12.26
C LEU A 72 -5.85 1.80 -13.52
N MET A 73 -5.24 1.41 -14.64
CA MET A 73 -5.34 2.10 -15.92
C MET A 73 -5.50 1.10 -17.06
N SER A 74 -6.24 1.49 -18.09
CA SER A 74 -6.24 0.78 -19.36
C SER A 74 -4.89 0.91 -20.08
N VAL A 75 -4.48 -0.12 -20.80
CA VAL A 75 -3.34 -0.04 -21.73
C VAL A 75 -3.66 0.77 -22.98
N LYS A 76 -4.96 0.96 -23.31
CA LYS A 76 -5.40 1.76 -24.47
C LYS A 76 -5.16 3.25 -24.18
N PRO A 77 -4.38 3.97 -25.03
CA PRO A 77 -3.99 5.36 -24.74
C PRO A 77 -5.17 6.30 -24.54
N HIS A 78 -6.24 6.13 -25.33
CA HIS A 78 -7.44 7.00 -25.24
C HIS A 78 -8.27 6.75 -23.97
N ARG A 79 -8.15 5.58 -23.34
CA ARG A 79 -8.89 5.21 -22.11
C ARG A 79 -8.06 5.33 -20.84
N GLY A 80 -6.75 5.13 -20.96
CA GLY A 80 -5.82 5.16 -19.82
C GLY A 80 -4.98 6.43 -19.76
N ALA A 81 -5.28 7.45 -20.56
CA ALA A 81 -4.51 8.68 -20.54
C ALA A 81 -4.60 9.36 -19.18
N LEU A 82 -3.45 9.68 -18.62
CA LEU A 82 -3.33 10.48 -17.41
C LEU A 82 -2.19 11.48 -17.61
N PHE A 83 -2.48 12.76 -17.40
CA PHE A 83 -1.44 13.77 -17.48
C PHE A 83 -0.38 13.57 -16.39
N GLN A 84 0.88 13.76 -16.78
CA GLN A 84 2.02 13.54 -15.89
C GLN A 84 1.94 14.34 -14.58
N ASN A 85 1.49 15.59 -14.66
CA ASN A 85 1.30 16.45 -13.49
C ASN A 85 0.23 15.90 -12.52
N VAL A 86 -0.84 15.26 -13.04
CA VAL A 86 -1.87 14.62 -12.21
C VAL A 86 -1.28 13.39 -11.52
N LEU A 87 -0.52 12.56 -12.26
CA LEU A 87 0.15 11.40 -11.67
C LEU A 87 1.11 11.81 -10.55
N PHE A 88 1.90 12.85 -10.76
CA PHE A 88 2.82 13.37 -9.75
C PHE A 88 2.07 13.96 -8.56
N GLY A 89 0.98 14.71 -8.79
CA GLY A 89 0.14 15.23 -7.71
C GLY A 89 -0.48 14.13 -6.85
N ILE A 90 -0.96 13.05 -7.48
CA ILE A 90 -1.45 11.86 -6.75
C ILE A 90 -0.32 11.24 -5.91
N HIS A 91 0.85 11.01 -6.52
CA HIS A 91 2.00 10.42 -5.83
C HIS A 91 2.42 11.27 -4.61
N ASP A 92 2.59 12.57 -4.81
CA ASP A 92 3.06 13.48 -3.77
C ASP A 92 2.04 13.58 -2.62
N ARG A 93 0.76 13.64 -2.95
CA ARG A 93 -0.30 13.65 -1.94
C ARG A 93 -0.36 12.35 -1.14
N LEU A 94 -0.19 11.21 -1.77
CA LEU A 94 -0.10 9.92 -1.08
C LEU A 94 1.14 9.84 -0.18
N ALA A 95 2.28 10.36 -0.65
CA ALA A 95 3.52 10.39 0.12
C ALA A 95 3.40 11.22 1.40
N GLU A 96 2.67 12.35 1.39
CA GLU A 96 2.36 13.15 2.59
C GLU A 96 1.63 12.34 3.68
N HIS A 97 0.93 11.27 3.29
CA HIS A 97 0.20 10.37 4.18
C HIS A 97 0.90 9.03 4.42
N ASP A 98 2.20 8.92 4.11
CA ASP A 98 2.96 7.66 4.20
C ASP A 98 2.35 6.52 3.36
N LEU A 99 1.61 6.83 2.29
CA LEU A 99 1.03 5.87 1.35
C LEU A 99 1.90 5.73 0.11
N LYS A 100 1.99 4.52 -0.41
CA LYS A 100 2.68 4.21 -1.66
C LYS A 100 1.69 4.15 -2.81
N LEU A 101 2.12 4.52 -4.01
CA LEU A 101 1.36 4.34 -5.23
C LEU A 101 1.86 3.09 -5.96
N THR A 102 0.95 2.16 -6.24
CA THR A 102 1.18 1.00 -7.10
C THR A 102 0.44 1.20 -8.42
N LEU A 103 1.16 1.17 -9.52
CA LEU A 103 0.57 1.33 -10.85
C LEU A 103 0.30 -0.04 -11.48
N ALA A 104 -0.90 -0.25 -11.99
CA ALA A 104 -1.25 -1.38 -12.84
C ALA A 104 -1.90 -0.93 -14.14
N ARG A 105 -1.47 -1.54 -15.22
CA ARG A 105 -2.05 -1.35 -16.55
C ARG A 105 -2.58 -2.68 -17.07
N MET A 106 -3.84 -2.68 -17.49
CA MET A 106 -4.52 -3.90 -17.96
C MET A 106 -5.23 -3.64 -19.29
N THR A 107 -5.39 -4.71 -20.07
CA THR A 107 -6.24 -4.67 -21.26
C THR A 107 -7.71 -4.68 -20.87
N ASP A 108 -8.60 -4.27 -21.78
CA ASP A 108 -10.05 -4.30 -21.51
C ASP A 108 -10.54 -5.73 -21.26
N GLU A 109 -9.94 -6.71 -21.95
CA GLU A 109 -10.25 -8.12 -21.76
C GLU A 109 -9.89 -8.57 -20.34
N GLN A 110 -8.73 -8.17 -19.82
CA GLN A 110 -8.32 -8.46 -18.44
C GLN A 110 -9.19 -7.73 -17.41
N LEU A 111 -9.60 -6.49 -17.72
CA LEU A 111 -10.46 -5.68 -16.85
C LEU A 111 -11.91 -6.22 -16.74
N THR A 112 -12.34 -7.01 -17.73
CA THR A 112 -13.67 -7.64 -17.75
C THR A 112 -13.66 -9.13 -17.47
N ASP A 113 -12.46 -9.72 -17.36
CA ASP A 113 -12.29 -11.14 -17.04
C ASP A 113 -12.70 -11.42 -15.59
N GLY A 114 -13.67 -12.32 -15.42
CA GLY A 114 -14.17 -12.69 -14.08
C GLY A 114 -13.20 -13.53 -13.25
N VAL A 115 -12.00 -13.83 -13.74
CA VAL A 115 -10.95 -14.57 -13.04
C VAL A 115 -9.72 -13.69 -12.81
N GLN A 116 -9.25 -13.00 -13.85
CA GLN A 116 -7.99 -12.24 -13.78
C GLN A 116 -8.12 -10.99 -12.94
N LEU A 117 -9.14 -10.17 -13.15
CA LEU A 117 -9.32 -8.94 -12.34
C LEU A 117 -9.62 -9.27 -10.88
N PRO A 118 -10.54 -10.17 -10.52
CA PRO A 118 -10.73 -10.58 -9.13
C PRO A 118 -9.47 -11.12 -8.47
N LYS A 119 -8.71 -11.96 -9.17
CA LYS A 119 -7.44 -12.47 -8.66
C LYS A 119 -6.46 -11.33 -8.36
N LEU A 120 -6.30 -10.41 -9.28
CA LEU A 120 -5.45 -9.24 -9.13
C LEU A 120 -5.88 -8.38 -7.95
N LEU A 121 -7.19 -8.07 -7.81
CA LEU A 121 -7.74 -7.29 -6.70
C LEU A 121 -7.52 -7.97 -5.35
N GLY A 122 -7.67 -9.31 -5.30
CA GLY A 122 -7.42 -10.09 -4.08
C GLY A 122 -5.93 -10.22 -3.72
N GLU A 123 -5.04 -10.23 -4.71
CA GLU A 123 -3.60 -10.31 -4.52
C GLU A 123 -2.96 -8.92 -4.26
N TRP A 124 -3.65 -7.85 -4.60
CA TRP A 124 -3.12 -6.50 -4.41
C TRP A 124 -3.09 -6.13 -2.94
N CYS A 125 -1.88 -5.94 -2.49
CA CYS A 125 -1.61 -5.42 -1.15
C CYS A 125 -1.83 -3.90 -1.13
N CYS A 126 -3.08 -3.44 -1.27
CA CYS A 126 -3.45 -2.02 -1.21
C CYS A 126 -4.68 -1.80 -0.33
N ASP A 127 -4.82 -0.59 0.18
CA ASP A 127 -5.92 -0.18 1.06
C ASP A 127 -7.09 0.44 0.28
N GLY A 128 -6.87 0.72 -1.00
CA GLY A 128 -7.87 1.28 -1.90
C GLY A 128 -7.32 1.46 -3.30
N MET A 129 -8.16 1.91 -4.21
CA MET A 129 -7.83 1.99 -5.63
C MET A 129 -8.31 3.31 -6.26
N LEU A 130 -7.48 3.84 -7.14
CA LEU A 130 -7.85 4.87 -8.11
C LEU A 130 -8.02 4.20 -9.46
N VAL A 131 -9.15 4.39 -10.10
CA VAL A 131 -9.43 3.83 -11.42
C VAL A 131 -9.43 4.95 -12.44
N ASN A 132 -8.39 5.01 -13.27
CA ASN A 132 -8.30 5.97 -14.35
C ASN A 132 -8.81 5.37 -15.65
N TYR A 133 -10.00 5.77 -16.04
CA TYR A 133 -10.67 5.28 -17.23
C TYR A 133 -11.56 6.40 -17.80
N THR A 134 -11.36 6.83 -19.04
CA THR A 134 -11.98 8.05 -19.57
C THR A 134 -13.37 7.85 -20.14
N ASP A 135 -13.57 6.82 -20.94
CA ASP A 135 -14.85 6.57 -21.65
C ASP A 135 -15.16 5.09 -21.74
N ASP A 136 -16.42 4.76 -22.03
CA ASP A 136 -16.90 3.38 -22.27
C ASP A 136 -16.44 2.41 -21.19
N VAL A 137 -16.59 2.78 -19.93
CA VAL A 137 -16.25 1.89 -18.80
C VAL A 137 -17.07 0.62 -18.91
N PRO A 138 -16.45 -0.56 -19.07
CA PRO A 138 -17.19 -1.80 -19.17
C PRO A 138 -18.01 -2.06 -17.90
N SER A 139 -19.33 -2.30 -18.05
CA SER A 139 -20.21 -2.59 -16.90
C SER A 139 -19.66 -3.72 -16.03
N ARG A 140 -19.19 -4.78 -16.70
CA ARG A 140 -18.59 -5.95 -16.02
C ARG A 140 -17.39 -5.58 -15.13
N MET A 141 -16.56 -4.62 -15.55
CA MET A 141 -15.44 -4.13 -14.76
C MET A 141 -15.92 -3.44 -13.47
N ARG A 142 -16.97 -2.61 -13.59
CA ARG A 142 -17.57 -1.95 -12.42
C ARG A 142 -18.13 -2.95 -11.43
N ASP A 143 -18.87 -3.94 -11.92
CA ASP A 143 -19.44 -4.99 -11.09
C ASP A 143 -18.36 -5.75 -10.34
N LEU A 144 -17.29 -6.17 -11.03
CA LEU A 144 -16.18 -6.90 -10.42
C LEU A 144 -15.45 -6.08 -9.34
N ILE A 145 -15.26 -4.78 -9.56
CA ILE A 145 -14.62 -3.89 -8.56
C ILE A 145 -15.53 -3.73 -7.34
N ASN A 146 -16.82 -3.53 -7.54
CA ASN A 146 -17.79 -3.38 -6.46
C ASN A 146 -17.94 -4.66 -5.62
N ASP A 147 -17.96 -5.83 -6.28
CA ASP A 147 -18.08 -7.14 -5.61
C ASP A 147 -16.90 -7.42 -4.66
N HIS A 148 -15.74 -6.85 -4.94
CA HIS A 148 -14.55 -7.02 -4.09
C HIS A 148 -14.51 -6.10 -2.86
N HIS A 149 -15.48 -5.18 -2.72
CA HIS A 149 -15.55 -4.24 -1.58
C HIS A 149 -14.27 -3.45 -1.30
N LEU A 150 -13.40 -3.31 -2.29
CA LEU A 150 -12.22 -2.47 -2.19
C LEU A 150 -12.63 -1.01 -2.43
N PRO A 151 -12.32 -0.07 -1.52
CA PRO A 151 -12.61 1.34 -1.75
C PRO A 151 -12.00 1.81 -3.08
N ALA A 152 -12.82 2.26 -4.01
CA ALA A 152 -12.39 2.69 -5.33
C ALA A 152 -12.91 4.10 -5.66
N ILE A 153 -12.02 4.93 -6.21
CA ILE A 153 -12.35 6.27 -6.71
C ILE A 153 -12.08 6.28 -8.21
N TRP A 154 -13.08 6.67 -8.98
CA TRP A 154 -12.97 6.84 -10.42
C TRP A 154 -12.40 8.21 -10.76
N VAL A 155 -11.40 8.23 -11.62
CA VAL A 155 -10.73 9.45 -12.09
C VAL A 155 -10.94 9.58 -13.59
N ASN A 156 -11.23 10.79 -14.05
CA ASN A 156 -11.48 11.11 -15.46
C ASN A 156 -12.72 10.42 -16.09
N THR A 157 -13.65 9.94 -15.28
CA THR A 157 -14.86 9.27 -15.76
C THR A 157 -16.10 10.03 -15.29
N LEU A 158 -17.01 10.32 -16.22
CA LEU A 158 -18.37 10.74 -15.88
C LEU A 158 -19.20 9.46 -15.70
N LEU A 159 -19.36 9.03 -14.46
CA LEU A 159 -20.30 7.97 -14.13
C LEU A 159 -21.68 8.60 -13.96
N GLU A 160 -22.61 8.29 -14.86
CA GLU A 160 -24.02 8.56 -14.64
C GLU A 160 -24.49 7.63 -13.51
N HIS A 161 -24.78 8.20 -12.35
CA HIS A 161 -25.33 7.61 -11.13
C HIS A 161 -24.42 6.65 -10.31
N ASP A 162 -24.39 6.94 -9.00
CA ASP A 162 -23.93 6.15 -7.87
C ASP A 162 -22.43 5.79 -7.79
N CYS A 163 -21.59 6.82 -7.72
CA CYS A 163 -20.32 6.65 -7.03
C CYS A 163 -20.59 6.75 -5.52
N VAL A 164 -20.45 5.65 -4.79
CA VAL A 164 -20.42 5.68 -3.33
C VAL A 164 -19.14 6.37 -2.91
N TYR A 165 -19.28 7.62 -2.51
CA TYR A 165 -18.23 8.35 -1.80
C TYR A 165 -18.37 8.02 -0.33
N MET A 166 -17.39 7.38 0.25
CA MET A 166 -17.17 7.40 1.70
C MET A 166 -15.83 8.02 2.02
#